data_2ad5ab55bc6e95d00ca984aeb763e52c
#
_entry.id   2ad5ab55bc6e95d00ca984aeb763e52c
#
_cell.length_a   1.000
_cell.length_b   1.000
_cell.length_c   1.000
_cell.angle_alpha   90.00
_cell.angle_beta   90.00
_cell.angle_gamma   90.00
#
_symmetry.space_group_name_H-M   'P 1'
#
loop_
_entity.id
_entity.type
_entity.pdbx_description
1 polymer ?
#
loop_
_entity_poly.entity_id
_entity_poly.type
_entity_poly.pdbx_seq_one_letter_code
_entity_poly.pdbx_strand_id
1 'polypeptide(L)'
;MKDKKVIIYAAVAVVAVVAVVVCSHFAKGKNENVTGETAETMADYAVPNGQKEETEETEETEPEATVPETTVETTTEKVTEPKTTEPKTTEPKTTEPKTTIPVTTTPVTEAVENSVKDGTYGTTSKGYSIVVKNGITYIGGIMVVNKTYSVPSSYAPGGLVSECSSAFDKMKSAAAAEGLDIYVASGYRSYSLQQSLYSRYCNRDGKAAADRYSARPGHSEHQTGYAIDLNTIAYSFADTAEGKWVAANCYKYGFILRYPEDKETQTGYRYEPWHIRYVGTALAKEIYDSGLCLEEFFGITSVYN
;
A
#
# COMPACT_ATOMS: atom_id res chain seq x y z
N MET A 1 3.77 -52.32 -36.44
CA MET A 1 4.48 -51.09 -36.04
C MET A 1 4.11 -49.85 -36.88
N LYS A 2 3.12 -49.92 -37.78
CA LYS A 2 2.69 -48.78 -38.62
C LYS A 2 1.53 -48.01 -38.02
N ASP A 3 0.75 -48.56 -37.10
CA ASP A 3 -0.50 -47.96 -36.62
C ASP A 3 -0.33 -46.98 -35.45
N LYS A 4 0.81 -47.06 -34.72
CA LYS A 4 1.08 -46.12 -33.59
C LYS A 4 1.50 -44.71 -34.01
N LYS A 5 2.06 -44.54 -35.22
CA LYS A 5 2.49 -43.23 -35.75
C LYS A 5 1.31 -42.39 -36.25
N VAL A 6 0.27 -43.02 -36.77
CA VAL A 6 -0.92 -42.32 -37.29
C VAL A 6 -1.76 -41.72 -36.17
N ILE A 7 -1.84 -42.38 -35.01
CA ILE A 7 -2.58 -41.89 -33.86
C ILE A 7 -1.92 -40.63 -33.23
N ILE A 8 -0.61 -40.54 -33.24
CA ILE A 8 0.12 -39.38 -32.67
C ILE A 8 -0.08 -38.13 -33.54
N TYR A 9 -0.14 -38.28 -34.87
CA TYR A 9 -0.37 -37.12 -35.76
C TYR A 9 -1.81 -36.60 -35.70
N ALA A 10 -2.79 -37.48 -35.46
CA ALA A 10 -4.20 -37.07 -35.29
C ALA A 10 -4.41 -36.29 -33.97
N ALA A 11 -3.75 -36.66 -32.88
CA ALA A 11 -3.87 -35.98 -31.60
C ALA A 11 -3.22 -34.56 -31.62
N VAL A 12 -2.11 -34.38 -32.32
CA VAL A 12 -1.46 -33.08 -32.47
C VAL A 12 -2.27 -32.11 -33.34
N ALA A 13 -2.93 -32.62 -34.39
CA ALA A 13 -3.78 -31.80 -35.27
C ALA A 13 -5.04 -31.27 -34.56
N VAL A 14 -5.66 -32.05 -33.67
CA VAL A 14 -6.83 -31.62 -32.91
C VAL A 14 -6.51 -30.53 -31.87
N VAL A 15 -5.36 -30.61 -31.23
CA VAL A 15 -4.92 -29.58 -30.26
C VAL A 15 -4.62 -28.25 -30.97
N ALA A 16 -4.05 -28.26 -32.16
CA ALA A 16 -3.77 -27.05 -32.93
C ALA A 16 -5.03 -26.33 -33.41
N VAL A 17 -6.10 -27.08 -33.79
CA VAL A 17 -7.37 -26.49 -34.24
C VAL A 17 -8.16 -25.86 -33.10
N VAL A 18 -8.11 -26.44 -31.89
CA VAL A 18 -8.77 -25.87 -30.71
C VAL A 18 -8.10 -24.57 -30.26
N ALA A 19 -6.76 -24.48 -30.34
CA ALA A 19 -6.02 -23.26 -29.99
C ALA A 19 -6.35 -22.08 -30.94
N VAL A 20 -6.55 -22.33 -32.24
CA VAL A 20 -6.87 -21.29 -33.22
C VAL A 20 -8.32 -20.78 -33.08
N VAL A 21 -9.27 -21.63 -32.69
CA VAL A 21 -10.68 -21.23 -32.51
C VAL A 21 -10.86 -20.43 -31.21
N VAL A 22 -10.09 -20.71 -30.16
CA VAL A 22 -10.14 -19.92 -28.91
C VAL A 22 -9.53 -18.53 -29.08
N CYS A 23 -8.45 -18.38 -29.87
CA CYS A 23 -7.87 -17.06 -30.14
C CYS A 23 -8.72 -16.14 -31.01
N SER A 24 -9.60 -16.69 -31.88
CA SER A 24 -10.44 -15.87 -32.76
C SER A 24 -11.72 -15.34 -32.10
N HIS A 25 -12.11 -15.81 -30.92
CA HIS A 25 -13.28 -15.33 -30.18
C HIS A 25 -12.95 -14.20 -29.18
N PHE A 26 -11.67 -13.99 -28.84
CA PHE A 26 -11.24 -12.91 -27.94
C PHE A 26 -10.85 -11.60 -28.64
N ALA A 27 -10.86 -11.55 -29.98
CA ALA A 27 -10.44 -10.36 -30.74
C ALA A 27 -11.58 -9.37 -31.08
N LYS A 28 -12.79 -9.52 -30.48
CA LYS A 28 -13.94 -8.62 -30.68
C LYS A 28 -14.56 -8.13 -29.37
N GLY A 29 -13.75 -7.81 -28.38
CA GLY A 29 -14.14 -7.05 -27.20
C GLY A 29 -13.72 -5.61 -27.37
N LYS A 30 -14.69 -4.71 -27.46
CA LYS A 30 -14.58 -3.28 -27.70
C LYS A 30 -13.65 -2.61 -26.71
N ASN A 31 -12.84 -1.73 -27.26
CA ASN A 31 -12.14 -0.63 -26.60
C ASN A 31 -13.21 0.31 -25.99
N GLU A 32 -13.52 0.19 -24.72
CA GLU A 32 -14.22 1.21 -23.97
C GLU A 32 -13.20 1.94 -23.11
N ASN A 33 -12.97 3.19 -23.52
CA ASN A 33 -12.28 4.21 -22.74
C ASN A 33 -12.92 4.30 -21.36
N VAL A 34 -12.25 3.84 -20.33
CA VAL A 34 -12.54 4.23 -18.95
C VAL A 34 -11.84 5.56 -18.70
N THR A 35 -12.55 6.61 -19.10
CA THR A 35 -12.26 7.98 -18.66
C THR A 35 -12.73 8.13 -17.23
N GLY A 36 -11.79 8.47 -16.34
CA GLY A 36 -12.03 9.31 -15.20
C GLY A 36 -13.14 8.87 -14.25
N GLU A 37 -12.83 7.99 -13.33
CA GLU A 37 -13.60 7.91 -12.08
C GLU A 37 -12.70 8.29 -10.91
N THR A 38 -12.85 9.51 -10.59
CA THR A 38 -12.88 10.30 -9.35
C THR A 38 -11.99 9.85 -8.20
N ALA A 39 -11.03 10.71 -7.93
CA ALA A 39 -10.16 10.77 -6.76
C ALA A 39 -10.90 10.83 -5.39
N GLU A 40 -12.21 10.73 -5.37
CA GLU A 40 -13.00 10.94 -4.14
C GLU A 40 -13.22 9.68 -3.29
N THR A 41 -13.11 8.49 -3.84
CA THR A 41 -13.40 7.25 -3.08
C THR A 41 -12.23 6.67 -2.29
N MET A 42 -11.02 7.18 -2.47
CA MET A 42 -9.81 6.72 -1.76
C MET A 42 -9.56 7.41 -0.41
N ALA A 43 -10.51 8.25 0.06
CA ALA A 43 -10.26 9.15 1.19
C ALA A 43 -10.45 8.50 2.57
N ASP A 44 -11.06 7.33 2.68
CA ASP A 44 -11.54 6.77 3.95
C ASP A 44 -10.86 5.48 4.43
N TYR A 45 -9.76 5.06 3.82
CA TYR A 45 -9.01 3.94 4.38
C TYR A 45 -8.20 4.39 5.60
N ALA A 46 -8.85 4.35 6.76
CA ALA A 46 -8.20 4.49 8.06
C ALA A 46 -7.29 3.29 8.29
N VAL A 47 -6.00 3.54 8.47
CA VAL A 47 -5.09 2.52 9.03
C VAL A 47 -5.55 2.22 10.45
N PRO A 48 -5.95 0.99 10.80
CA PRO A 48 -6.33 0.66 12.17
C PRO A 48 -5.15 0.87 13.11
N ASN A 49 -5.40 1.55 14.21
CA ASN A 49 -4.43 1.76 15.27
C ASN A 49 -4.27 0.44 16.05
N GLY A 50 -3.44 -0.48 15.54
CA GLY A 50 -3.16 -1.76 16.18
C GLY A 50 -2.12 -1.59 17.29
N GLN A 51 -2.57 -1.24 18.51
CA GLN A 51 -1.82 -1.58 19.71
C GLN A 51 -2.10 -3.05 20.03
N LYS A 52 -1.09 -3.90 19.89
CA LYS A 52 -1.06 -5.18 20.62
C LYS A 52 -0.80 -4.85 22.08
N GLU A 53 -1.79 -5.03 22.94
CA GLU A 53 -1.56 -5.23 24.36
C GLU A 53 -0.96 -6.63 24.54
N GLU A 54 0.26 -6.68 25.03
CA GLU A 54 0.86 -7.91 25.56
C GLU A 54 0.10 -8.24 26.86
N THR A 55 -0.72 -9.27 26.82
CA THR A 55 -1.23 -9.91 28.03
C THR A 55 -0.26 -11.03 28.41
N GLU A 56 0.42 -10.85 29.56
CA GLU A 56 1.15 -11.92 30.24
C GLU A 56 0.20 -13.08 30.57
N GLU A 57 0.49 -14.25 30.04
CA GLU A 57 -0.14 -15.50 30.37
C GLU A 57 0.45 -16.01 31.70
N THR A 58 -0.32 -15.92 32.78
CA THR A 58 -0.07 -16.68 33.98
C THR A 58 -0.88 -17.96 33.92
N GLU A 59 -0.16 -19.09 33.86
CA GLU A 59 -0.64 -20.45 34.03
C GLU A 59 -1.24 -20.62 35.45
N GLU A 60 -2.53 -20.94 35.56
CA GLU A 60 -3.09 -21.48 36.78
C GLU A 60 -4.09 -22.62 36.51
N THR A 61 -3.81 -23.72 37.13
CA THR A 61 -4.37 -25.06 37.07
C THR A 61 -5.83 -25.12 37.49
N GLU A 62 -6.62 -25.98 36.76
CA GLU A 62 -7.94 -26.48 37.15
C GLU A 62 -7.93 -27.17 38.52
N PRO A 63 -9.08 -27.14 39.25
CA PRO A 63 -9.76 -28.41 39.52
C PRO A 63 -11.30 -28.35 39.35
N GLU A 64 -11.76 -29.52 38.99
CA GLU A 64 -13.06 -30.06 38.75
C GLU A 64 -14.08 -29.87 39.92
N ALA A 65 -15.36 -29.80 39.53
CA ALA A 65 -16.54 -30.40 40.13
C ALA A 65 -17.68 -29.51 40.68
N THR A 66 -18.83 -29.90 40.19
CA THR A 66 -20.17 -29.98 40.79
C THR A 66 -21.14 -28.83 40.66
N VAL A 67 -22.19 -29.13 39.84
CA VAL A 67 -23.52 -28.50 39.82
C VAL A 67 -24.25 -28.73 41.12
N PRO A 68 -25.12 -27.80 41.61
CA PRO A 68 -26.54 -28.09 41.55
C PRO A 68 -27.45 -26.93 41.10
N GLU A 69 -28.48 -27.32 40.42
CA GLU A 69 -29.71 -26.67 40.04
C GLU A 69 -30.49 -26.13 41.27
N THR A 70 -31.02 -24.90 41.19
CA THR A 70 -32.26 -24.54 41.96
C THR A 70 -32.94 -23.31 41.35
N THR A 71 -34.16 -23.53 41.05
CA THR A 71 -35.37 -22.81 40.65
C THR A 71 -35.62 -21.41 41.21
N VAL A 72 -36.17 -20.53 40.29
CA VAL A 72 -37.34 -19.63 40.37
C VAL A 72 -37.42 -18.61 41.50
N GLU A 73 -37.55 -17.33 41.16
CA GLU A 73 -38.77 -16.53 41.42
C GLU A 73 -38.77 -15.18 40.70
N THR A 74 -39.93 -14.91 40.10
CA THR A 74 -40.34 -13.69 39.41
C THR A 74 -40.79 -12.65 40.42
N THR A 75 -40.29 -11.42 40.34
CA THR A 75 -40.99 -10.28 40.96
C THR A 75 -40.89 -9.06 40.04
N THR A 76 -42.04 -8.66 39.58
CA THR A 76 -42.33 -7.41 38.88
C THR A 76 -42.41 -6.27 39.86
N GLU A 77 -41.65 -5.21 39.67
CA GLU A 77 -41.95 -3.91 40.25
C GLU A 77 -41.85 -2.78 39.24
N LYS A 78 -42.92 -2.03 39.18
CA LYS A 78 -43.30 -0.89 38.38
C LYS A 78 -42.74 0.37 39.04
N VAL A 79 -41.86 1.12 38.33
CA VAL A 79 -41.48 2.46 38.77
C VAL A 79 -41.67 3.49 37.66
N THR A 80 -42.39 4.47 38.02
CA THR A 80 -42.90 5.68 37.37
C THR A 80 -41.81 6.63 36.83
N GLU A 81 -42.12 7.24 35.64
CA GLU A 81 -41.42 8.39 35.07
C GLU A 81 -41.46 9.65 35.97
N PRO A 82 -40.42 10.47 35.94
CA PRO A 82 -40.56 11.87 36.29
C PRO A 82 -40.44 12.79 35.07
N LYS A 83 -41.36 13.64 35.01
CA LYS A 83 -41.75 14.79 34.21
C LYS A 83 -40.63 15.78 33.90
N THR A 84 -40.44 16.03 32.59
CA THR A 84 -39.63 17.08 32.00
C THR A 84 -40.12 18.47 32.36
N THR A 85 -39.23 19.34 32.81
CA THR A 85 -39.42 20.79 32.84
C THR A 85 -38.31 21.46 32.02
N GLU A 86 -38.69 22.10 30.94
CA GLU A 86 -37.86 23.02 30.15
C GLU A 86 -37.54 24.30 30.92
N PRO A 87 -36.35 24.84 30.81
CA PRO A 87 -36.13 26.26 31.10
C PRO A 87 -35.97 27.07 29.82
N LYS A 88 -36.71 28.13 29.79
CA LYS A 88 -36.90 29.21 28.85
C LYS A 88 -35.59 29.93 28.48
N THR A 89 -35.28 29.97 27.19
CA THR A 89 -34.16 30.72 26.59
C THR A 89 -34.41 32.22 26.69
N THR A 90 -33.46 32.96 27.24
CA THR A 90 -33.32 34.41 27.06
C THR A 90 -32.01 34.67 26.29
N GLU A 91 -32.14 35.23 25.08
CA GLU A 91 -31.05 35.76 24.30
C GLU A 91 -30.44 37.01 24.93
N PRO A 92 -29.13 37.16 24.97
CA PRO A 92 -28.52 38.48 25.06
C PRO A 92 -27.99 38.91 23.67
N LYS A 93 -28.46 40.05 23.26
CA LYS A 93 -28.04 40.85 22.12
C LYS A 93 -26.60 41.29 22.29
N THR A 94 -25.70 40.74 21.46
CA THR A 94 -24.28 41.14 21.44
C THR A 94 -24.01 42.00 20.23
N THR A 95 -23.58 43.22 20.49
CA THR A 95 -23.05 44.19 19.55
C THR A 95 -21.66 43.79 19.09
N GLU A 96 -21.45 43.68 17.77
CA GLU A 96 -20.16 43.49 17.13
C GLU A 96 -19.20 44.68 17.37
N PRO A 97 -17.92 44.47 17.65
CA PRO A 97 -16.88 45.38 17.25
C PRO A 97 -16.16 44.83 16.00
N LYS A 98 -16.30 45.58 14.91
CA LYS A 98 -15.61 45.43 13.66
C LYS A 98 -14.09 45.67 13.86
N THR A 99 -13.31 44.62 14.09
CA THR A 99 -11.86 44.70 14.07
C THR A 99 -11.37 44.13 12.74
N THR A 100 -11.00 45.01 11.85
CA THR A 100 -10.21 44.68 10.63
C THR A 100 -8.80 44.33 11.04
N ILE A 101 -8.48 43.02 11.00
CA ILE A 101 -7.10 42.54 11.09
C ILE A 101 -6.56 42.55 9.64
N PRO A 102 -5.43 43.22 9.36
CA PRO A 102 -4.82 43.15 8.05
C PRO A 102 -4.32 41.70 7.83
N VAL A 103 -4.81 41.06 6.79
CA VAL A 103 -4.28 39.79 6.31
C VAL A 103 -2.89 40.07 5.74
N THR A 104 -1.87 39.85 6.55
CA THR A 104 -0.49 39.78 6.07
C THR A 104 -0.36 38.44 5.34
N THR A 105 -0.48 38.48 4.03
CA THR A 105 -0.05 37.36 3.16
C THR A 105 1.46 37.27 3.27
N THR A 106 1.92 36.45 4.20
CA THR A 106 3.32 35.98 4.14
C THR A 106 3.41 35.09 2.92
N PRO A 107 4.30 35.37 1.97
CA PRO A 107 4.51 34.47 0.85
C PRO A 107 4.94 33.12 1.44
N VAL A 108 4.22 32.06 1.05
CA VAL A 108 4.67 30.69 1.29
C VAL A 108 6.03 30.60 0.63
N THR A 109 7.06 30.56 1.43
CA THR A 109 8.43 30.36 0.98
C THR A 109 8.42 29.06 0.17
N GLU A 110 8.67 29.17 -1.13
CA GLU A 110 8.93 28.03 -1.99
C GLU A 110 9.92 27.13 -1.26
N ALA A 111 9.52 25.86 -1.06
CA ALA A 111 10.46 24.86 -0.60
C ALA A 111 11.62 24.87 -1.60
N VAL A 112 12.79 25.25 -1.13
CA VAL A 112 14.01 25.15 -1.92
C VAL A 112 14.17 23.69 -2.27
N GLU A 113 13.77 23.31 -3.50
CA GLU A 113 14.14 22.03 -4.08
C GLU A 113 15.68 22.02 -4.08
N ASN A 114 16.27 21.30 -3.16
CA ASN A 114 17.69 20.96 -3.21
C ASN A 114 17.85 20.01 -4.40
N SER A 115 17.90 20.58 -5.61
CA SER A 115 18.12 19.81 -6.83
C SER A 115 19.56 19.30 -6.81
N VAL A 116 19.71 18.05 -6.38
CA VAL A 116 20.97 17.34 -6.55
C VAL A 116 21.27 17.31 -8.04
N LYS A 117 22.45 17.80 -8.45
CA LYS A 117 22.82 17.87 -9.86
C LYS A 117 22.89 16.49 -10.46
N ASP A 118 22.58 16.37 -11.76
CA ASP A 118 22.78 15.13 -12.49
C ASP A 118 24.25 14.69 -12.46
N GLY A 119 24.49 13.42 -12.24
CA GLY A 119 25.84 12.87 -12.16
C GLY A 119 25.93 11.50 -11.49
N THR A 120 27.15 11.02 -11.35
CA THR A 120 27.48 9.81 -10.59
C THR A 120 28.06 10.23 -9.24
N TYR A 121 27.51 9.71 -8.14
CA TYR A 121 27.84 10.09 -6.77
C TYR A 121 28.56 9.00 -5.98
N GLY A 122 29.35 8.16 -6.66
CA GLY A 122 30.08 7.06 -6.03
C GLY A 122 29.26 5.79 -5.87
N THR A 123 29.46 5.10 -4.76
CA THR A 123 28.79 3.83 -4.47
C THR A 123 28.24 3.81 -3.05
N THR A 124 27.25 2.96 -2.83
CA THR A 124 26.71 2.65 -1.50
C THR A 124 27.73 1.87 -0.66
N SER A 125 27.46 1.64 0.63
CA SER A 125 28.30 0.80 1.50
C SER A 125 28.41 -0.66 1.02
N LYS A 126 27.50 -1.09 0.13
CA LYS A 126 27.50 -2.42 -0.51
C LYS A 126 28.09 -2.42 -1.92
N GLY A 127 28.63 -1.27 -2.39
CA GLY A 127 29.29 -1.15 -3.68
C GLY A 127 28.38 -0.87 -4.87
N TYR A 128 27.08 -0.66 -4.67
CA TYR A 128 26.15 -0.32 -5.76
C TYR A 128 26.33 1.13 -6.19
N SER A 129 26.36 1.38 -7.51
CA SER A 129 26.48 2.75 -8.05
C SER A 129 25.30 3.64 -7.66
N ILE A 130 25.61 4.90 -7.34
CA ILE A 130 24.62 5.96 -7.09
C ILE A 130 24.69 6.94 -8.24
N VAL A 131 23.61 7.08 -8.99
CA VAL A 131 23.50 7.98 -10.14
C VAL A 131 22.26 8.83 -10.01
N VAL A 132 22.39 10.14 -10.22
CA VAL A 132 21.24 11.06 -10.27
C VAL A 132 21.02 11.50 -11.71
N LYS A 133 19.75 11.43 -12.16
CA LYS A 133 19.29 11.89 -13.47
C LYS A 133 17.97 12.62 -13.30
N ASN A 134 17.91 13.86 -13.81
CA ASN A 134 16.71 14.71 -13.68
C ASN A 134 16.22 14.84 -12.24
N GLY A 135 17.14 14.94 -11.27
CA GLY A 135 16.83 15.02 -9.84
C GLY A 135 16.33 13.71 -9.21
N ILE A 136 16.39 12.58 -9.91
CA ILE A 136 15.97 11.25 -9.45
C ILE A 136 17.17 10.39 -9.19
N THR A 137 17.22 9.75 -8.02
CA THR A 137 18.32 8.86 -7.63
C THR A 137 18.08 7.44 -8.12
N TYR A 138 19.08 6.87 -8.77
CA TYR A 138 19.16 5.47 -9.17
C TYR A 138 20.29 4.78 -8.43
N ILE A 139 20.01 3.64 -7.83
CA ILE A 139 20.98 2.84 -7.09
C ILE A 139 20.98 1.43 -7.68
N GLY A 140 22.16 0.95 -8.08
CA GLY A 140 22.24 -0.33 -8.77
C GLY A 140 21.41 -0.38 -10.07
N GLY A 141 21.11 0.76 -10.66
CA GLY A 141 20.34 0.89 -11.91
C GLY A 141 18.83 1.03 -11.73
N ILE A 142 18.27 0.87 -10.50
CA ILE A 142 16.83 1.09 -10.25
C ILE A 142 16.59 2.45 -9.59
N MET A 143 15.44 3.06 -9.90
CA MET A 143 14.96 4.26 -9.20
C MET A 143 14.68 3.93 -7.74
N VAL A 144 15.29 4.67 -6.81
CA VAL A 144 15.05 4.55 -5.37
C VAL A 144 14.33 5.80 -4.86
N VAL A 145 13.20 5.57 -4.20
CA VAL A 145 12.42 6.61 -3.52
C VAL A 145 12.11 6.11 -2.11
N ASN A 146 12.53 6.88 -1.12
CA ASN A 146 12.25 6.60 0.29
C ASN A 146 12.38 7.90 1.09
N LYS A 147 12.50 7.86 2.41
CA LYS A 147 12.62 9.08 3.23
C LYS A 147 13.88 9.90 2.94
N THR A 148 14.97 9.28 2.47
CA THR A 148 16.22 9.97 2.11
C THR A 148 16.20 10.46 0.66
N TYR A 149 15.66 9.66 -0.26
CA TYR A 149 15.68 9.91 -1.70
C TYR A 149 14.29 10.29 -2.18
N SER A 150 14.18 11.44 -2.83
CA SER A 150 12.93 11.98 -3.37
C SER A 150 12.91 11.97 -4.89
N VAL A 151 11.71 12.14 -5.45
CA VAL A 151 11.50 12.49 -6.86
C VAL A 151 10.95 13.91 -6.95
N PRO A 152 11.30 14.68 -8.02
CA PRO A 152 10.77 16.02 -8.24
C PRO A 152 9.23 16.05 -8.30
N SER A 153 8.63 17.16 -7.89
CA SER A 153 7.19 17.38 -8.00
C SER A 153 6.67 17.29 -9.43
N SER A 154 7.54 17.60 -10.41
CA SER A 154 7.26 17.50 -11.84
C SER A 154 7.30 16.08 -12.40
N TYR A 155 7.83 15.09 -11.65
CA TYR A 155 7.85 13.71 -12.10
C TYR A 155 6.45 13.09 -11.99
N ALA A 156 5.83 12.83 -13.12
CA ALA A 156 4.45 12.40 -13.22
C ALA A 156 4.24 11.42 -14.39
N PRO A 157 4.47 10.11 -14.20
CA PRO A 157 4.21 9.10 -15.24
C PRO A 157 2.73 8.96 -15.59
N GLY A 158 1.82 9.46 -14.73
CA GLY A 158 0.37 9.47 -14.97
C GLY A 158 -0.33 8.13 -14.72
N GLY A 159 0.40 7.08 -14.40
CA GLY A 159 -0.12 5.73 -14.15
C GLY A 159 0.99 4.78 -13.70
N LEU A 160 0.68 3.49 -13.58
CA LEU A 160 1.71 2.48 -13.46
C LEU A 160 2.55 2.47 -14.74
N VAL A 161 3.87 2.33 -14.59
CA VAL A 161 4.75 2.17 -15.77
C VAL A 161 4.48 0.81 -16.42
N SER A 162 4.70 0.72 -17.73
CA SER A 162 4.31 -0.44 -18.55
C SER A 162 4.89 -1.76 -18.05
N GLU A 163 6.14 -1.74 -17.58
CA GLU A 163 6.83 -2.92 -17.04
C GLU A 163 6.17 -3.42 -15.75
N CYS A 164 5.81 -2.48 -14.85
CA CYS A 164 5.14 -2.79 -13.59
C CYS A 164 3.73 -3.35 -13.86
N SER A 165 2.95 -2.68 -14.71
CA SER A 165 1.60 -3.14 -15.10
C SER A 165 1.63 -4.53 -15.72
N SER A 166 2.49 -4.76 -16.71
CA SER A 166 2.62 -6.06 -17.38
C SER A 166 3.08 -7.18 -16.43
N ALA A 167 3.96 -6.86 -15.47
CA ALA A 167 4.40 -7.80 -14.44
C ALA A 167 3.25 -8.14 -13.48
N PHE A 168 2.47 -7.14 -13.10
CA PHE A 168 1.28 -7.32 -12.25
C PHE A 168 0.22 -8.19 -12.93
N ASP A 169 -0.08 -7.97 -14.21
CA ASP A 169 -1.03 -8.78 -14.97
C ASP A 169 -0.64 -10.26 -15.00
N LYS A 170 0.66 -10.56 -15.14
CA LYS A 170 1.19 -11.93 -15.05
C LYS A 170 1.02 -12.51 -13.65
N MET A 171 1.32 -11.74 -12.61
CA MET A 171 1.16 -12.15 -11.22
C MET A 171 -0.31 -12.42 -10.89
N LYS A 172 -1.21 -11.53 -11.29
CA LYS A 172 -2.67 -11.67 -11.14
C LYS A 172 -3.19 -12.93 -11.82
N SER A 173 -2.75 -13.17 -13.06
CA SER A 173 -3.15 -14.37 -13.80
C SER A 173 -2.69 -15.66 -13.13
N ALA A 174 -1.50 -15.67 -12.53
CA ALA A 174 -0.98 -16.83 -11.81
C ALA A 174 -1.74 -17.06 -10.49
N ALA A 175 -2.05 -16.02 -9.73
CA ALA A 175 -2.87 -16.10 -8.53
C ALA A 175 -4.27 -16.65 -8.86
N ALA A 176 -4.88 -16.13 -9.94
CA ALA A 176 -6.20 -16.59 -10.41
C ALA A 176 -6.20 -18.07 -10.80
N ALA A 177 -5.11 -18.59 -11.36
CA ALA A 177 -4.97 -20.01 -11.66
C ALA A 177 -4.96 -20.90 -10.40
N GLU A 178 -4.65 -20.32 -9.24
CA GLU A 178 -4.71 -20.97 -7.93
C GLU A 178 -6.01 -20.62 -7.16
N GLY A 179 -6.98 -19.95 -7.83
CA GLY A 179 -8.27 -19.58 -7.24
C GLY A 179 -8.23 -18.34 -6.34
N LEU A 180 -7.17 -17.53 -6.43
CA LEU A 180 -6.97 -16.32 -5.64
C LEU A 180 -7.26 -15.07 -6.49
N ASP A 181 -7.90 -14.05 -5.89
CA ASP A 181 -8.16 -12.78 -6.57
C ASP A 181 -7.32 -11.66 -5.97
N ILE A 182 -6.27 -11.25 -6.69
CA ILE A 182 -5.47 -10.09 -6.35
C ILE A 182 -5.76 -8.95 -7.32
N TYR A 183 -5.90 -7.73 -6.78
CA TYR A 183 -6.20 -6.54 -7.57
C TYR A 183 -5.51 -5.30 -7.01
N VAL A 184 -5.42 -4.27 -7.85
CA VAL A 184 -4.83 -2.97 -7.47
C VAL A 184 -5.87 -2.18 -6.67
N ALA A 185 -5.61 -1.97 -5.38
CA ALA A 185 -6.38 -1.06 -4.54
C ALA A 185 -5.85 0.39 -4.69
N SER A 186 -4.53 0.56 -4.79
CA SER A 186 -3.90 1.87 -5.04
C SER A 186 -2.65 1.67 -5.91
N GLY A 187 -2.55 2.42 -7.00
CA GLY A 187 -1.41 2.40 -7.91
C GLY A 187 -0.65 3.73 -7.90
N TYR A 188 -0.54 4.38 -9.07
CA TYR A 188 0.08 5.70 -9.20
C TYR A 188 -0.63 6.75 -8.35
N ARG A 189 0.17 7.60 -7.68
CA ARG A 189 -0.32 8.74 -6.89
C ARG A 189 0.52 9.96 -7.20
N SER A 190 -0.12 11.05 -7.68
CA SER A 190 0.59 12.28 -7.99
C SER A 190 1.19 12.95 -6.74
N TYR A 191 2.18 13.82 -6.95
CA TYR A 191 2.76 14.65 -5.89
C TYR A 191 1.70 15.43 -5.11
N SER A 192 0.78 16.08 -5.81
CA SER A 192 -0.28 16.90 -5.20
C SER A 192 -1.27 16.07 -4.37
N LEU A 193 -1.63 14.88 -4.84
CA LEU A 193 -2.48 13.97 -4.07
C LEU A 193 -1.75 13.47 -2.82
N GLN A 194 -0.47 13.10 -2.94
CA GLN A 194 0.33 12.72 -1.78
C GLN A 194 0.46 13.86 -0.76
N GLN A 195 0.61 15.11 -1.24
CA GLN A 195 0.65 16.28 -0.36
C GLN A 195 -0.65 16.45 0.43
N SER A 196 -1.80 16.31 -0.22
CA SER A 196 -3.11 16.41 0.41
C SER A 196 -3.32 15.30 1.44
N LEU A 197 -2.95 14.06 1.11
CA LEU A 197 -3.03 12.90 2.01
C LEU A 197 -2.13 13.09 3.23
N TYR A 198 -0.87 13.41 3.02
CA TYR A 198 0.09 13.59 4.10
C TYR A 198 -0.32 14.73 5.05
N SER A 199 -0.79 15.86 4.51
CA SER A 199 -1.31 16.98 5.32
C SER A 199 -2.49 16.56 6.19
N ARG A 200 -3.43 15.76 5.64
CA ARG A 200 -4.57 15.21 6.39
C ARG A 200 -4.11 14.31 7.54
N TYR A 201 -3.16 13.42 7.28
CA TYR A 201 -2.61 12.53 8.30
C TYR A 201 -1.85 13.32 9.40
N CYS A 202 -1.06 14.33 9.02
CA CYS A 202 -0.40 15.20 9.98
C CYS A 202 -1.40 15.96 10.88
N ASN A 203 -2.51 16.41 10.31
CA ASN A 203 -3.55 17.10 11.06
C ASN A 203 -4.31 16.16 12.02
N ARG A 204 -4.49 14.89 11.63
CA ARG A 204 -5.20 13.90 12.45
C ARG A 204 -4.31 13.33 13.58
N ASP A 205 -3.10 12.92 13.25
CA ASP A 205 -2.26 12.07 14.10
C ASP A 205 -0.95 12.76 14.56
N GLY A 206 -0.68 13.95 14.04
CA GLY A 206 0.60 14.62 14.20
C GLY A 206 1.67 14.10 13.23
N LYS A 207 2.66 14.97 12.94
CA LYS A 207 3.71 14.71 11.95
C LYS A 207 4.54 13.45 12.25
N ALA A 208 4.94 13.26 13.52
CA ALA A 208 5.78 12.14 13.91
C ALA A 208 5.08 10.78 13.71
N ALA A 209 3.76 10.71 14.00
CA ALA A 209 2.99 9.52 13.75
C ALA A 209 2.74 9.32 12.24
N ALA A 210 2.38 10.39 11.52
CA ALA A 210 2.15 10.34 10.08
C ALA A 210 3.39 9.84 9.30
N ASP A 211 4.59 10.29 9.69
CA ASP A 211 5.85 9.87 9.06
C ASP A 211 6.10 8.35 9.13
N ARG A 212 5.46 7.61 10.05
CA ARG A 212 5.65 6.15 10.19
C ARG A 212 4.84 5.32 9.19
N TYR A 213 3.80 5.88 8.57
CA TYR A 213 2.89 5.15 7.67
C TYR A 213 2.54 5.90 6.39
N SER A 214 2.98 7.15 6.25
CA SER A 214 2.73 7.96 5.05
C SER A 214 3.99 8.72 4.65
N ALA A 215 4.32 8.66 3.37
CA ALA A 215 5.45 9.39 2.82
C ALA A 215 5.15 10.89 2.74
N ARG A 216 6.16 11.72 2.96
CA ARG A 216 6.10 13.13 2.59
C ARG A 216 5.99 13.26 1.08
N PRO A 217 5.40 14.37 0.54
CA PRO A 217 5.35 14.64 -0.91
C PRO A 217 6.75 14.53 -1.54
N GLY A 218 6.83 13.83 -2.68
CA GLY A 218 8.10 13.54 -3.34
C GLY A 218 8.82 12.29 -2.83
N HIS A 219 8.43 11.74 -1.68
CA HIS A 219 9.06 10.57 -1.05
C HIS A 219 8.20 9.30 -1.11
N SER A 220 7.09 9.33 -1.85
CA SER A 220 6.19 8.18 -2.03
C SER A 220 6.59 7.37 -3.25
N GLU A 221 6.75 6.05 -3.08
CA GLU A 221 6.98 5.14 -4.22
C GLU A 221 5.81 5.11 -5.20
N HIS A 222 4.59 5.41 -4.76
CA HIS A 222 3.43 5.51 -5.66
C HIS A 222 3.60 6.61 -6.70
N GLN A 223 4.37 7.69 -6.43
CA GLN A 223 4.65 8.71 -7.42
C GLN A 223 5.51 8.18 -8.57
N THR A 224 6.26 7.10 -8.35
CA THR A 224 7.12 6.50 -9.38
C THR A 224 6.36 5.71 -10.44
N GLY A 225 5.15 5.22 -10.13
CA GLY A 225 4.41 4.27 -10.93
C GLY A 225 4.94 2.83 -10.85
N TYR A 226 5.85 2.53 -9.89
CA TYR A 226 6.41 1.20 -9.65
C TYR A 226 5.87 0.53 -8.39
N ALA A 227 5.00 1.18 -7.62
CA ALA A 227 4.40 0.62 -6.41
C ALA A 227 2.90 0.39 -6.56
N ILE A 228 2.43 -0.66 -5.90
CA ILE A 228 1.03 -1.10 -5.90
C ILE A 228 0.65 -1.48 -4.47
N ASP A 229 -0.47 -0.95 -3.99
CA ASP A 229 -1.18 -1.50 -2.84
C ASP A 229 -2.25 -2.47 -3.33
N LEU A 230 -2.29 -3.65 -2.72
CA LEU A 230 -3.15 -4.76 -3.12
C LEU A 230 -4.39 -4.87 -2.23
N ASN A 231 -5.49 -5.29 -2.83
CA ASN A 231 -6.73 -5.74 -2.21
C ASN A 231 -7.25 -4.81 -1.10
N THR A 232 -6.72 -4.94 0.11
CA THR A 232 -7.10 -4.13 1.27
C THR A 232 -5.87 -3.57 1.98
N ILE A 233 -5.91 -2.26 2.29
CA ILE A 233 -4.81 -1.54 2.98
C ILE A 233 -5.00 -1.74 4.49
N ALA A 234 -4.81 -2.98 4.95
CA ALA A 234 -4.94 -3.37 6.35
C ALA A 234 -3.98 -4.52 6.68
N TYR A 235 -3.50 -4.57 7.92
CA TYR A 235 -2.59 -5.64 8.38
C TYR A 235 -3.18 -7.03 8.21
N SER A 236 -4.50 -7.17 8.33
CA SER A 236 -5.22 -8.44 8.12
C SER A 236 -5.04 -9.03 6.72
N PHE A 237 -4.57 -8.25 5.73
CA PHE A 237 -4.22 -8.79 4.42
C PHE A 237 -3.16 -9.88 4.52
N ALA A 238 -2.21 -9.78 5.45
CA ALA A 238 -1.19 -10.81 5.69
C ALA A 238 -1.78 -12.18 6.03
N ASP A 239 -2.96 -12.21 6.66
CA ASP A 239 -3.61 -13.43 7.11
C ASP A 239 -4.46 -14.09 6.02
N THR A 240 -4.80 -13.37 4.95
CA THR A 240 -5.59 -13.87 3.82
C THR A 240 -4.78 -14.88 2.98
N ALA A 241 -5.49 -15.69 2.19
CA ALA A 241 -4.84 -16.59 1.24
C ALA A 241 -4.04 -15.80 0.17
N GLU A 242 -4.59 -14.68 -0.30
CA GLU A 242 -3.96 -13.78 -1.26
C GLU A 242 -2.68 -13.16 -0.69
N GLY A 243 -2.73 -12.62 0.54
CA GLY A 243 -1.57 -12.00 1.18
C GLY A 243 -0.43 -13.00 1.40
N LYS A 244 -0.73 -14.20 1.87
CA LYS A 244 0.25 -15.30 2.02
C LYS A 244 0.85 -15.70 0.68
N TRP A 245 0.01 -15.82 -0.35
CA TRP A 245 0.47 -16.14 -1.70
C TRP A 245 1.37 -15.04 -2.27
N VAL A 246 0.98 -13.77 -2.13
CA VAL A 246 1.77 -12.62 -2.55
C VAL A 246 3.14 -12.62 -1.87
N ALA A 247 3.18 -12.78 -0.54
CA ALA A 247 4.44 -12.82 0.22
C ALA A 247 5.39 -13.92 -0.29
N ALA A 248 4.85 -15.08 -0.67
CA ALA A 248 5.63 -16.22 -1.14
C ALA A 248 6.00 -16.18 -2.62
N ASN A 249 5.30 -15.38 -3.45
CA ASN A 249 5.39 -15.51 -4.91
C ASN A 249 5.69 -14.21 -5.66
N CYS A 250 5.47 -13.02 -5.09
CA CYS A 250 5.58 -11.75 -5.80
C CYS A 250 6.96 -11.54 -6.46
N TYR A 251 8.02 -12.05 -5.83
CA TYR A 251 9.38 -11.94 -6.37
C TYR A 251 9.55 -12.62 -7.73
N LYS A 252 8.78 -13.68 -8.02
CA LYS A 252 8.82 -14.39 -9.32
C LYS A 252 8.35 -13.50 -10.48
N TYR A 253 7.59 -12.46 -10.15
CA TYR A 253 7.04 -11.48 -11.09
C TYR A 253 7.76 -10.13 -11.03
N GLY A 254 8.86 -10.05 -10.28
CA GLY A 254 9.70 -8.85 -10.18
C GLY A 254 9.26 -7.87 -9.09
N PHE A 255 8.40 -8.28 -8.19
CA PHE A 255 7.99 -7.46 -7.04
C PHE A 255 8.67 -7.91 -5.75
N ILE A 256 8.84 -6.98 -4.83
CA ILE A 256 9.23 -7.24 -3.45
C ILE A 256 8.12 -6.76 -2.51
N LEU A 257 7.96 -7.40 -1.34
CA LEU A 257 7.30 -6.77 -0.21
C LEU A 257 8.20 -5.62 0.24
N ARG A 258 7.69 -4.40 0.07
CA ARG A 258 8.54 -3.21 0.23
C ARG A 258 8.85 -2.88 1.68
N TYR A 259 7.89 -3.10 2.54
CA TYR A 259 7.96 -2.81 3.98
C TYR A 259 7.68 -4.08 4.78
N PRO A 260 8.68 -5.01 4.87
CA PRO A 260 8.50 -6.28 5.56
C PRO A 260 8.33 -6.10 7.07
N GLU A 261 7.81 -7.11 7.73
CA GLU A 261 7.72 -7.17 9.19
C GLU A 261 9.12 -7.05 9.81
N ASP A 262 9.21 -6.41 10.98
CA ASP A 262 10.45 -6.17 11.74
C ASP A 262 11.53 -5.31 11.01
N LYS A 263 11.18 -4.63 9.92
CA LYS A 263 12.10 -3.78 9.14
C LYS A 263 11.78 -2.26 9.22
N GLU A 264 10.94 -1.83 10.16
CA GLU A 264 10.58 -0.40 10.29
C GLU A 264 11.80 0.49 10.52
N THR A 265 12.78 0.03 11.30
CA THR A 265 14.02 0.79 11.57
C THR A 265 14.83 1.05 10.29
N GLN A 266 14.86 0.11 9.38
CA GLN A 266 15.61 0.18 8.12
C GLN A 266 14.85 0.95 7.04
N THR A 267 13.57 0.60 6.86
CA THR A 267 12.71 1.18 5.82
C THR A 267 12.14 2.54 6.20
N GLY A 268 12.03 2.81 7.51
CA GLY A 268 11.37 3.99 8.05
C GLY A 268 9.84 3.91 8.05
N TYR A 269 9.26 2.79 7.61
CA TYR A 269 7.81 2.56 7.55
C TYR A 269 7.43 1.29 8.30
N ARG A 270 6.22 1.29 8.87
CA ARG A 270 5.61 0.11 9.48
C ARG A 270 5.46 -1.01 8.47
N TYR A 271 5.24 -2.22 8.95
CA TYR A 271 4.87 -3.35 8.12
C TYR A 271 3.65 -3.05 7.24
N GLU A 272 3.76 -3.31 5.93
CA GLU A 272 2.68 -3.11 4.97
C GLU A 272 2.58 -4.34 4.05
N PRO A 273 1.83 -5.38 4.44
CA PRO A 273 1.73 -6.62 3.66
C PRO A 273 1.10 -6.42 2.27
N TRP A 274 0.34 -5.36 2.08
CA TRP A 274 -0.32 -4.99 0.83
C TRP A 274 0.59 -4.25 -0.16
N HIS A 275 1.67 -3.62 0.32
CA HIS A 275 2.51 -2.74 -0.49
C HIS A 275 3.64 -3.51 -1.16
N ILE A 276 3.55 -3.63 -2.49
CA ILE A 276 4.58 -4.26 -3.31
C ILE A 276 5.26 -3.25 -4.22
N ARG A 277 6.57 -3.44 -4.43
CA ARG A 277 7.40 -2.61 -5.30
C ARG A 277 8.00 -3.44 -6.42
N TYR A 278 7.81 -2.98 -7.66
CA TYR A 278 8.46 -3.58 -8.82
C TYR A 278 9.93 -3.13 -8.93
N VAL A 279 10.83 -4.10 -9.04
CA VAL A 279 12.28 -3.89 -9.17
C VAL A 279 12.90 -4.77 -10.28
N GLY A 280 12.06 -5.54 -11.00
CA GLY A 280 12.50 -6.54 -11.98
C GLY A 280 12.79 -7.91 -11.35
N THR A 281 12.62 -8.98 -12.13
CA THR A 281 12.63 -10.36 -11.61
C THR A 281 13.98 -10.80 -11.03
N ALA A 282 15.10 -10.37 -11.63
CA ALA A 282 16.42 -10.73 -11.13
C ALA A 282 16.67 -10.16 -9.73
N LEU A 283 16.51 -8.85 -9.58
CA LEU A 283 16.73 -8.16 -8.30
C LEU A 283 15.70 -8.57 -7.24
N ALA A 284 14.43 -8.74 -7.63
CA ALA A 284 13.39 -9.21 -6.70
C ALA A 284 13.74 -10.58 -6.10
N LYS A 285 14.28 -11.48 -6.92
CA LYS A 285 14.72 -12.80 -6.45
C LYS A 285 15.92 -12.69 -5.50
N GLU A 286 16.91 -11.87 -5.83
CA GLU A 286 18.09 -11.68 -4.97
C GLU A 286 17.69 -11.09 -3.60
N ILE A 287 16.80 -10.10 -3.57
CA ILE A 287 16.27 -9.50 -2.34
C ILE A 287 15.49 -10.56 -1.54
N TYR A 288 14.60 -11.32 -2.18
CA TYR A 288 13.82 -12.37 -1.55
C TYR A 288 14.73 -13.44 -0.91
N ASP A 289 15.70 -13.96 -1.66
CA ASP A 289 16.63 -14.99 -1.19
C ASP A 289 17.52 -14.49 -0.02
N SER A 290 17.83 -13.20 0.02
CA SER A 290 18.65 -12.60 1.07
C SER A 290 17.91 -12.37 2.39
N GLY A 291 16.57 -12.31 2.39
CA GLY A 291 15.75 -11.93 3.54
C GLY A 291 15.94 -10.47 3.99
N LEU A 292 16.57 -9.63 3.17
CA LEU A 292 16.83 -8.22 3.46
C LEU A 292 15.72 -7.32 2.88
N CYS A 293 15.47 -6.17 3.51
CA CYS A 293 14.71 -5.11 2.86
C CYS A 293 15.58 -4.37 1.83
N LEU A 294 14.97 -3.52 1.00
CA LEU A 294 15.65 -2.78 -0.07
C LEU A 294 16.82 -1.94 0.46
N GLU A 295 16.64 -1.28 1.59
CA GLU A 295 17.66 -0.44 2.22
C GLU A 295 18.88 -1.25 2.67
N GLU A 296 18.64 -2.37 3.35
CA GLU A 296 19.71 -3.26 3.79
C GLU A 296 20.45 -3.88 2.60
N PHE A 297 19.71 -4.29 1.57
CA PHE A 297 20.28 -4.92 0.38
C PHE A 297 21.24 -3.97 -0.34
N PHE A 298 20.84 -2.72 -0.55
CA PHE A 298 21.69 -1.72 -1.18
C PHE A 298 22.69 -1.07 -0.24
N GLY A 299 22.53 -1.19 1.08
CA GLY A 299 23.37 -0.51 2.07
C GLY A 299 23.13 0.99 2.10
N ILE A 300 21.87 1.40 2.12
CA ILE A 300 21.40 2.80 2.14
C ILE A 300 20.51 3.07 3.35
N THR A 301 20.16 4.33 3.57
CA THR A 301 19.28 4.77 4.65
C THR A 301 17.90 5.21 4.15
N SER A 302 16.92 5.22 5.06
CA SER A 302 15.59 5.78 4.84
C SER A 302 15.20 6.68 6.02
N VAL A 303 15.77 7.88 6.02
CA VAL A 303 15.55 8.91 7.06
C VAL A 303 15.28 10.25 6.38
N TYR A 304 14.41 11.07 6.98
CA TYR A 304 14.24 12.45 6.52
C TYR A 304 15.35 13.32 7.06
N ASN A 305 15.95 14.13 6.21
CA ASN A 305 16.91 15.17 6.55
C ASN A 305 16.22 16.44 7.02
#